data_b81a2eab16eb5bbfcb269392b9d6335c
#
_entry.id   b81a2eab16eb5bbfcb269392b9d6335c
#
_cell.length_a   1.000
_cell.length_b   1.000
_cell.length_c   1.000
_cell.angle_alpha   90.00
_cell.angle_beta   90.00
_cell.angle_gamma   90.00
#
_symmetry.space_group_name_H-M   'P 1'
#
loop_
_entity.id
_entity.type
_entity.pdbx_description
1 polymer ?
#
loop_
_entity_poly.entity_id
_entity_poly.type
_entity_poly.pdbx_seq_one_letter_code
_entity_poly.pdbx_strand_id
1 'polypeptide(L)'
;MIKQSKISVRHLVEFILRRGSIDNRKKSSHTALEGARIHRKLQKDAGEDYEKEVFLKTTVPLDEYHLIVEGRADGIFKRDGIYYIDEIKTSEPRFEDLEPEQVELFFHQARVYAYIYSQEHDLQEINLQLTYFQTAEEVITRKVEHQTREQLETFFKKLTEDYKEWLVFQENWRTVRNASLMALKFPHDEYRKGQRELAVAAYKTIRTKQKLFVEAPTGTGKTISTLFPALKAVGEEEGEKIFYLTAKTITRQVAEDAMTALKDTGAEVKSVTLTAKDKICFLDETTCNPDQCPYANGYYNRINEGLWDLLNHENQITREVIETYARKHTLCPFELSLDVSIWCDVIIGDYNYLFDPTVYLRRFFEDEKNEDICF
;
A
#
# COMPACT_ATOMS: atom_id res chain seq x y z
N MET A 1 4.04 -22.68 16.32
CA MET A 1 3.85 -22.68 14.84
C MET A 1 4.57 -21.45 14.30
N ILE A 2 5.37 -21.62 13.26
CA ILE A 2 6.04 -20.49 12.58
C ILE A 2 4.96 -19.68 11.86
N LYS A 3 4.90 -18.37 12.13
CA LYS A 3 3.96 -17.47 11.49
C LYS A 3 4.43 -17.17 10.06
N GLN A 4 3.51 -17.15 9.10
CA GLN A 4 3.81 -16.82 7.70
C GLN A 4 3.17 -15.48 7.34
N SER A 5 3.95 -14.62 6.71
CA SER A 5 3.48 -13.35 6.14
C SER A 5 3.89 -13.26 4.68
N LYS A 6 3.10 -12.55 3.86
CA LYS A 6 3.34 -12.41 2.43
C LYS A 6 3.52 -10.96 2.05
N ILE A 7 4.43 -10.72 1.11
CA ILE A 7 4.60 -9.42 0.49
C ILE A 7 4.94 -9.59 -1.00
N SER A 8 4.42 -8.71 -1.85
CA SER A 8 4.83 -8.69 -3.26
C SER A 8 6.21 -8.06 -3.41
N VAL A 9 6.96 -8.49 -4.44
CA VAL A 9 8.27 -7.91 -4.79
C VAL A 9 8.17 -6.40 -4.92
N ARG A 10 7.15 -5.92 -5.63
CA ARG A 10 6.93 -4.48 -5.84
C ARG A 10 6.75 -3.73 -4.51
N HIS A 11 5.85 -4.21 -3.65
CA HIS A 11 5.59 -3.55 -2.36
C HIS A 11 6.82 -3.55 -1.45
N LEU A 12 7.54 -4.66 -1.37
CA LEU A 12 8.76 -4.75 -0.57
C LEU A 12 9.81 -3.73 -1.02
N VAL A 13 10.08 -3.68 -2.33
CA VAL A 13 11.07 -2.79 -2.93
C VAL A 13 10.66 -1.33 -2.81
N GLU A 14 9.42 -0.99 -3.19
CA GLU A 14 8.93 0.39 -3.12
C GLU A 14 8.86 0.89 -1.67
N PHE A 15 8.49 0.05 -0.72
CA PHE A 15 8.40 0.47 0.67
C PHE A 15 9.77 0.72 1.31
N ILE A 16 10.74 -0.16 1.10
CA ILE A 16 12.06 -0.05 1.76
C ILE A 16 13.02 0.85 0.99
N LEU A 17 13.04 0.79 -0.35
CA LEU A 17 14.09 1.38 -1.17
C LEU A 17 13.69 2.63 -1.93
N ARG A 18 12.43 3.05 -1.90
CA ARG A 18 12.00 4.28 -2.57
C ARG A 18 12.71 5.49 -1.97
N ARG A 19 13.26 6.31 -2.84
CA ARG A 19 14.00 7.54 -2.50
C ARG A 19 13.56 8.69 -3.40
N GLY A 20 13.99 9.92 -3.06
CA GLY A 20 13.73 11.11 -3.85
C GLY A 20 12.52 11.91 -3.38
N SER A 21 11.91 12.63 -4.29
CA SER A 21 10.92 13.67 -4.02
C SER A 21 9.56 13.37 -4.65
N ILE A 22 8.50 14.00 -4.13
CA ILE A 22 7.23 14.09 -4.82
C ILE A 22 7.37 15.13 -5.94
N ASP A 23 7.11 14.75 -7.18
CA ASP A 23 7.07 15.67 -8.31
C ASP A 23 5.87 15.37 -9.23
N ASN A 24 4.85 16.22 -9.14
CA ASN A 24 3.64 16.06 -9.94
C ASN A 24 3.79 16.52 -11.40
N ARG A 25 4.87 17.24 -11.73
CA ARG A 25 5.18 17.65 -13.12
C ARG A 25 5.52 16.45 -14.01
N LYS A 26 6.01 15.36 -13.38
CA LYS A 26 6.45 14.13 -14.03
C LYS A 26 5.38 13.01 -13.99
N LYS A 27 4.15 13.31 -13.60
CA LYS A 27 3.08 12.30 -13.59
C LYS A 27 2.64 11.97 -15.02
N SER A 28 2.66 10.67 -15.33
CA SER A 28 2.13 10.15 -16.59
C SER A 28 0.60 10.36 -16.64
N SER A 29 0.12 10.86 -17.77
CA SER A 29 -1.32 10.95 -18.07
C SER A 29 -1.92 9.59 -18.49
N HIS A 30 -1.09 8.58 -18.72
CA HIS A 30 -1.51 7.27 -19.21
C HIS A 30 -2.19 6.43 -18.14
N THR A 31 -3.24 5.72 -18.57
CA THR A 31 -4.00 4.82 -17.72
C THR A 31 -3.25 3.49 -17.50
N ALA A 32 -3.54 2.79 -16.39
CA ALA A 32 -3.00 1.46 -16.13
C ALA A 32 -3.32 0.46 -17.27
N LEU A 33 -4.47 0.63 -17.95
CA LEU A 33 -4.87 -0.20 -19.10
C LEU A 33 -3.97 0.01 -20.32
N GLU A 34 -3.55 1.24 -20.58
CA GLU A 34 -2.59 1.55 -21.67
C GLU A 34 -1.22 0.97 -21.35
N GLY A 35 -0.74 1.14 -20.11
CA GLY A 35 0.49 0.51 -19.65
C GLY A 35 0.49 -1.01 -19.87
N ALA A 36 -0.56 -1.69 -19.42
CA ALA A 36 -0.70 -3.13 -19.61
C ALA A 36 -0.78 -3.55 -21.10
N ARG A 37 -1.35 -2.70 -21.98
CA ARG A 37 -1.37 -2.95 -23.43
C ARG A 37 0.03 -2.84 -24.02
N ILE A 38 0.80 -1.84 -23.61
CA ILE A 38 2.17 -1.63 -24.07
C ILE A 38 3.06 -2.80 -23.61
N HIS A 39 2.98 -3.20 -22.34
CA HIS A 39 3.71 -4.37 -21.82
C HIS A 39 3.46 -5.62 -22.69
N ARG A 40 2.18 -5.95 -22.93
CA ARG A 40 1.83 -7.10 -23.77
C ARG A 40 2.37 -7.01 -25.20
N LYS A 41 2.43 -5.79 -25.78
CA LYS A 41 3.02 -5.57 -27.10
C LYS A 41 4.53 -5.84 -27.07
N LEU A 42 5.26 -5.24 -26.13
CA LEU A 42 6.69 -5.41 -25.96
C LEU A 42 7.07 -6.87 -25.71
N GLN A 43 6.35 -7.57 -24.84
CA GLN A 43 6.52 -8.99 -24.56
C GLN A 43 6.27 -9.88 -25.77
N LYS A 44 5.31 -9.52 -26.62
CA LYS A 44 5.04 -10.25 -27.88
C LYS A 44 6.13 -10.03 -28.91
N ASP A 45 6.65 -8.81 -29.00
CA ASP A 45 7.68 -8.43 -29.99
C ASP A 45 9.09 -8.89 -29.56
N ALA A 46 9.26 -9.38 -28.33
CA ALA A 46 10.54 -9.85 -27.79
C ALA A 46 11.03 -11.21 -28.36
N GLY A 47 10.16 -11.97 -29.01
CA GLY A 47 10.49 -13.24 -29.65
C GLY A 47 9.99 -14.49 -28.92
N GLU A 48 10.24 -15.67 -29.51
CA GLU A 48 9.73 -16.96 -29.02
C GLU A 48 10.45 -17.43 -27.73
N ASP A 49 11.73 -17.09 -27.56
CA ASP A 49 12.54 -17.46 -26.39
C ASP A 49 12.28 -16.56 -25.15
N TYR A 50 11.32 -15.64 -25.25
CA TYR A 50 10.96 -14.73 -24.17
C TYR A 50 9.79 -15.28 -23.35
N GLU A 51 10.08 -15.72 -22.12
CA GLU A 51 9.09 -16.16 -21.15
C GLU A 51 8.49 -14.93 -20.44
N LYS A 52 7.19 -14.69 -20.64
CA LYS A 52 6.47 -13.53 -20.09
C LYS A 52 5.73 -13.85 -18.81
N GLU A 53 5.60 -12.85 -17.94
CA GLU A 53 4.79 -12.92 -16.70
C GLU A 53 5.17 -14.13 -15.82
N VAL A 54 6.48 -14.37 -15.65
CA VAL A 54 6.99 -15.51 -14.90
C VAL A 54 6.75 -15.32 -13.42
N PHE A 55 5.94 -16.19 -12.82
CA PHE A 55 5.66 -16.15 -11.38
C PHE A 55 6.87 -16.71 -10.61
N LEU A 56 7.41 -15.90 -9.70
CA LEU A 56 8.55 -16.23 -8.87
C LEU A 56 8.19 -16.05 -7.39
N LYS A 57 8.69 -16.95 -6.55
CA LYS A 57 8.39 -16.98 -5.14
C LYS A 57 9.55 -17.51 -4.33
N THR A 58 9.84 -16.90 -3.19
CA THR A 58 10.78 -17.44 -2.21
C THR A 58 10.26 -17.28 -0.79
N THR A 59 10.80 -18.04 0.13
CA THR A 59 10.46 -17.95 1.55
C THR A 59 11.72 -17.69 2.35
N VAL A 60 11.73 -16.61 3.10
CA VAL A 60 12.86 -16.18 3.93
C VAL A 60 12.55 -16.43 5.41
N PRO A 61 13.35 -17.20 6.13
CA PRO A 61 13.23 -17.28 7.58
C PRO A 61 13.73 -15.99 8.23
N LEU A 62 12.88 -15.34 9.01
CA LEU A 62 13.18 -14.13 9.77
C LEU A 62 12.75 -14.36 11.22
N ASP A 63 13.65 -14.90 12.05
CA ASP A 63 13.42 -15.32 13.43
C ASP A 63 12.19 -16.25 13.55
N GLU A 64 11.12 -15.81 14.21
CA GLU A 64 9.88 -16.58 14.39
C GLU A 64 8.90 -16.49 13.22
N TYR A 65 9.24 -15.73 12.16
CA TYR A 65 8.42 -15.52 10.98
C TYR A 65 9.04 -16.15 9.72
N HIS A 66 8.19 -16.56 8.80
CA HIS A 66 8.57 -16.87 7.44
C HIS A 66 7.96 -15.79 6.51
N LEU A 67 8.81 -14.95 5.93
CA LEU A 67 8.40 -13.98 4.94
C LEU A 67 8.37 -14.64 3.57
N ILE A 68 7.21 -14.66 2.96
CA ILE A 68 6.99 -15.09 1.59
C ILE A 68 7.06 -13.86 0.69
N VAL A 69 8.07 -13.82 -0.19
CA VAL A 69 8.23 -12.77 -1.20
C VAL A 69 7.85 -13.39 -2.56
N GLU A 70 6.84 -12.82 -3.21
CA GLU A 70 6.32 -13.35 -4.46
C GLU A 70 5.95 -12.24 -5.46
N GLY A 71 5.98 -12.55 -6.75
CA GLY A 71 5.58 -11.62 -7.80
C GLY A 71 5.73 -12.20 -9.20
N ARG A 72 5.48 -11.39 -10.22
CA ARG A 72 5.64 -11.76 -11.63
C ARG A 72 6.70 -10.87 -12.26
N ALA A 73 7.79 -11.50 -12.73
CA ALA A 73 8.75 -10.82 -13.60
C ALA A 73 8.11 -10.56 -14.96
N ASP A 74 8.26 -9.37 -15.51
CA ASP A 74 7.69 -9.03 -16.82
C ASP A 74 8.19 -9.96 -17.93
N GLY A 75 9.48 -10.33 -17.87
CA GLY A 75 10.04 -11.29 -18.79
C GLY A 75 11.35 -11.92 -18.34
N ILE A 76 11.59 -13.14 -18.84
CA ILE A 76 12.85 -13.86 -18.69
C ILE A 76 13.25 -14.43 -20.04
N PHE A 77 14.50 -14.25 -20.43
CA PHE A 77 15.02 -14.80 -21.68
C PHE A 77 16.50 -15.14 -21.56
N LYS A 78 17.03 -15.90 -22.53
CA LYS A 78 18.43 -16.27 -22.60
C LYS A 78 19.06 -15.70 -23.85
N ARG A 79 20.24 -15.08 -23.73
CA ARG A 79 21.03 -14.58 -24.86
C ARG A 79 22.50 -14.87 -24.60
N ASP A 80 23.19 -15.43 -25.63
CA ASP A 80 24.61 -15.76 -25.55
C ASP A 80 24.99 -16.61 -24.32
N GLY A 81 24.10 -17.52 -23.93
CA GLY A 81 24.32 -18.42 -22.78
C GLY A 81 23.95 -17.81 -21.41
N ILE A 82 23.70 -16.53 -21.31
CA ILE A 82 23.35 -15.83 -20.06
C ILE A 82 21.86 -15.56 -20.01
N TYR A 83 21.23 -15.73 -18.82
CA TYR A 83 19.85 -15.36 -18.56
C TYR A 83 19.70 -13.88 -18.27
N TYR A 84 18.56 -13.33 -18.64
CA TYR A 84 18.14 -11.95 -18.40
C TYR A 84 16.79 -11.92 -17.69
N ILE A 85 16.68 -11.10 -16.67
CA ILE A 85 15.40 -10.64 -16.13
C ILE A 85 15.09 -9.30 -16.79
N ASP A 86 13.95 -9.19 -17.45
CA ASP A 86 13.49 -7.97 -18.09
C ASP A 86 12.39 -7.31 -17.25
N GLU A 87 12.64 -6.10 -16.82
CA GLU A 87 11.68 -5.25 -16.13
C GLU A 87 11.20 -4.17 -17.10
N ILE A 88 9.89 -4.14 -17.38
CA ILE A 88 9.31 -3.22 -18.35
C ILE A 88 8.66 -2.05 -17.62
N LYS A 89 9.03 -0.83 -18.02
CA LYS A 89 8.41 0.39 -17.49
C LYS A 89 7.90 1.26 -18.64
N THR A 90 6.71 1.82 -18.43
CA THR A 90 6.09 2.74 -19.37
C THR A 90 5.81 4.06 -18.70
N SER A 91 6.26 5.16 -19.29
CA SER A 91 6.03 6.50 -18.77
C SER A 91 6.13 7.56 -19.87
N GLU A 92 5.67 8.76 -19.60
CA GLU A 92 5.68 9.88 -20.54
C GLU A 92 7.04 10.59 -20.64
N PRO A 93 7.78 10.84 -19.53
CA PRO A 93 9.11 11.45 -19.58
C PRO A 93 10.09 10.65 -20.45
N ARG A 94 11.11 11.33 -20.99
CA ARG A 94 12.26 10.66 -21.61
C ARG A 94 13.08 9.92 -20.55
N PHE A 95 13.75 8.86 -20.96
CA PHE A 95 14.59 8.09 -20.03
C PHE A 95 15.68 8.96 -19.38
N GLU A 96 16.25 9.88 -20.14
CA GLU A 96 17.30 10.80 -19.70
C GLU A 96 16.80 11.85 -18.67
N ASP A 97 15.47 12.07 -18.60
CA ASP A 97 14.84 13.02 -17.68
C ASP A 97 14.38 12.34 -16.37
N LEU A 98 14.60 11.02 -16.24
CA LEU A 98 14.29 10.30 -15.01
C LEU A 98 15.35 10.59 -13.94
N GLU A 99 14.89 10.68 -12.69
CA GLU A 99 15.82 10.77 -11.57
C GLU A 99 16.59 9.45 -11.40
N PRO A 100 17.89 9.50 -11.08
CA PRO A 100 18.69 8.30 -10.86
C PRO A 100 18.05 7.31 -9.86
N GLU A 101 17.46 7.83 -8.79
CA GLU A 101 16.79 7.04 -7.75
C GLU A 101 15.57 6.28 -8.28
N GLN A 102 14.89 6.84 -9.27
CA GLN A 102 13.75 6.19 -9.92
C GLN A 102 14.21 5.03 -10.81
N VAL A 103 15.28 5.22 -11.58
CA VAL A 103 15.89 4.18 -12.41
C VAL A 103 16.40 3.03 -11.53
N GLU A 104 17.09 3.38 -10.44
CA GLU A 104 17.61 2.42 -9.47
C GLU A 104 16.49 1.60 -8.83
N LEU A 105 15.34 2.22 -8.52
CA LEU A 105 14.17 1.53 -7.98
C LEU A 105 13.62 0.48 -8.96
N PHE A 106 13.66 0.74 -10.26
CA PHE A 106 13.27 -0.24 -11.28
C PHE A 106 14.22 -1.44 -11.29
N PHE A 107 15.53 -1.20 -11.24
CA PHE A 107 16.51 -2.27 -11.13
C PHE A 107 16.42 -3.06 -9.83
N HIS A 108 16.00 -2.44 -8.73
CA HIS A 108 15.78 -3.17 -7.48
C HIS A 108 14.69 -4.24 -7.60
N GLN A 109 13.61 -4.00 -8.36
CA GLN A 109 12.59 -5.03 -8.62
C GLN A 109 13.20 -6.18 -9.42
N ALA A 110 13.94 -5.87 -10.50
CA ALA A 110 14.63 -6.87 -11.30
C ALA A 110 15.65 -7.68 -10.49
N ARG A 111 16.38 -7.04 -9.54
CA ARG A 111 17.33 -7.74 -8.64
C ARG A 111 16.65 -8.78 -7.76
N VAL A 112 15.47 -8.47 -7.22
CA VAL A 112 14.73 -9.46 -6.42
C VAL A 112 14.28 -10.64 -7.27
N TYR A 113 13.74 -10.40 -8.46
CA TYR A 113 13.39 -11.49 -9.38
C TYR A 113 14.61 -12.29 -9.81
N ALA A 114 15.73 -11.63 -10.10
CA ALA A 114 16.98 -12.28 -10.46
C ALA A 114 17.52 -13.15 -9.32
N TYR A 115 17.44 -12.66 -8.08
CA TYR A 115 17.79 -13.47 -6.90
C TYR A 115 16.98 -14.75 -6.85
N ILE A 116 15.65 -14.67 -6.92
CA ILE A 116 14.76 -15.83 -6.81
C ILE A 116 15.06 -16.82 -7.96
N TYR A 117 15.12 -16.33 -9.19
CA TYR A 117 15.38 -17.15 -10.37
C TYR A 117 16.76 -17.81 -10.33
N SER A 118 17.79 -17.09 -9.91
CA SER A 118 19.15 -17.63 -9.78
C SER A 118 19.24 -18.73 -8.72
N GLN A 119 18.49 -18.63 -7.63
CA GLN A 119 18.40 -19.69 -6.62
C GLN A 119 17.71 -20.95 -7.16
N GLU A 120 16.60 -20.79 -7.87
CA GLU A 120 15.82 -21.90 -8.44
C GLU A 120 16.60 -22.66 -9.53
N HIS A 121 17.44 -21.96 -10.31
CA HIS A 121 18.16 -22.52 -11.46
C HIS A 121 19.68 -22.70 -11.25
N ASP A 122 20.15 -22.49 -10.02
CA ASP A 122 21.58 -22.59 -9.63
C ASP A 122 22.52 -21.76 -10.52
N LEU A 123 22.11 -20.54 -10.88
CA LEU A 123 22.88 -19.63 -11.71
C LEU A 123 23.93 -18.89 -10.87
N GLN A 124 25.14 -18.70 -11.44
CA GLN A 124 26.22 -17.95 -10.79
C GLN A 124 26.21 -16.48 -11.19
N GLU A 125 25.62 -16.17 -12.33
CA GLU A 125 25.51 -14.83 -12.88
C GLU A 125 24.22 -14.70 -13.71
N ILE A 126 23.70 -13.48 -13.78
CA ILE A 126 22.49 -13.13 -14.54
C ILE A 126 22.53 -11.66 -14.92
N ASN A 127 21.93 -11.31 -16.03
CA ASN A 127 21.76 -9.93 -16.43
C ASN A 127 20.37 -9.40 -16.07
N LEU A 128 20.30 -8.14 -15.69
CA LEU A 128 19.07 -7.38 -15.50
C LEU A 128 18.91 -6.46 -16.71
N GLN A 129 17.78 -6.51 -17.38
CA GLN A 129 17.43 -5.56 -18.42
C GLN A 129 16.28 -4.68 -17.93
N LEU A 130 16.43 -3.37 -18.03
CA LEU A 130 15.33 -2.43 -17.92
C LEU A 130 14.91 -2.04 -19.34
N THR A 131 13.69 -2.39 -19.69
CA THR A 131 13.05 -1.99 -20.94
C THR A 131 12.10 -0.83 -20.66
N TYR A 132 12.52 0.39 -20.97
CA TYR A 132 11.74 1.59 -20.74
C TYR A 132 11.08 2.04 -22.05
N PHE A 133 9.76 2.14 -22.04
CA PHE A 133 8.95 2.64 -23.16
C PHE A 133 8.44 4.04 -22.84
N GLN A 134 8.97 5.04 -23.57
CA GLN A 134 8.49 6.39 -23.53
C GLN A 134 7.23 6.53 -24.41
N THR A 135 6.12 6.89 -23.79
CA THR A 135 4.81 6.84 -24.45
C THR A 135 4.56 7.98 -25.43
N ALA A 136 5.16 9.16 -25.21
CA ALA A 136 4.93 10.34 -26.06
C ALA A 136 5.55 10.21 -27.46
N GLU A 137 6.77 9.66 -27.56
CA GLU A 137 7.52 9.50 -28.81
C GLU A 137 7.61 8.03 -29.26
N GLU A 138 7.01 7.09 -28.49
CA GLU A 138 7.06 5.64 -28.70
C GLU A 138 8.51 5.08 -28.79
N VAL A 139 9.43 5.65 -28.01
CA VAL A 139 10.84 5.28 -27.99
C VAL A 139 11.08 4.21 -26.94
N ILE A 140 11.85 3.17 -27.32
CA ILE A 140 12.29 2.12 -26.39
C ILE A 140 13.76 2.33 -26.04
N THR A 141 14.04 2.52 -24.75
CA THR A 141 15.40 2.54 -24.21
C THR A 141 15.63 1.27 -23.39
N ARG A 142 16.77 0.58 -23.65
CA ARG A 142 17.17 -0.60 -22.87
C ARG A 142 18.48 -0.34 -22.16
N LYS A 143 18.50 -0.65 -20.86
CA LYS A 143 19.71 -0.62 -20.02
C LYS A 143 19.93 -2.02 -19.46
N VAL A 144 21.19 -2.43 -19.39
CA VAL A 144 21.55 -3.74 -18.87
C VAL A 144 22.57 -3.60 -17.77
N GLU A 145 22.38 -4.34 -16.68
CA GLU A 145 23.32 -4.51 -15.60
C GLU A 145 23.67 -5.98 -15.45
N HIS A 146 24.92 -6.28 -15.17
CA HIS A 146 25.36 -7.63 -14.83
C HIS A 146 25.37 -7.82 -13.32
N GLN A 147 24.88 -8.97 -12.83
CA GLN A 147 24.85 -9.30 -11.40
C GLN A 147 25.39 -10.70 -11.16
N THR A 148 26.22 -10.84 -10.14
CA THR A 148 26.63 -12.15 -9.65
C THR A 148 25.65 -12.63 -8.57
N ARG A 149 25.61 -13.94 -8.36
CA ARG A 149 24.81 -14.55 -7.28
C ARG A 149 25.10 -13.94 -5.90
N GLU A 150 26.36 -13.73 -5.57
CA GLU A 150 26.79 -13.14 -4.29
C GLU A 150 26.25 -11.71 -4.10
N GLN A 151 26.26 -10.90 -5.17
CA GLN A 151 25.70 -9.55 -5.15
C GLN A 151 24.19 -9.57 -4.90
N LEU A 152 23.47 -10.47 -5.57
CA LEU A 152 22.03 -10.64 -5.42
C LEU A 152 21.65 -11.15 -4.02
N GLU A 153 22.40 -12.11 -3.47
CA GLU A 153 22.21 -12.63 -2.10
C GLU A 153 22.43 -11.54 -1.06
N THR A 154 23.49 -10.77 -1.18
CA THR A 154 23.79 -9.64 -0.29
C THR A 154 22.70 -8.59 -0.34
N PHE A 155 22.25 -8.21 -1.52
CA PHE A 155 21.17 -7.25 -1.72
C PHE A 155 19.85 -7.74 -1.11
N PHE A 156 19.46 -8.97 -1.42
CA PHE A 156 18.17 -9.52 -0.98
C PHE A 156 18.13 -9.73 0.53
N LYS A 157 19.24 -10.21 1.12
CA LYS A 157 19.38 -10.35 2.58
C LYS A 157 19.23 -9.00 3.27
N LYS A 158 19.93 -7.98 2.78
CA LYS A 158 19.79 -6.63 3.35
C LYS A 158 18.36 -6.12 3.27
N LEU A 159 17.72 -6.23 2.10
CA LEU A 159 16.35 -5.79 1.87
C LEU A 159 15.36 -6.43 2.84
N THR A 160 15.48 -7.73 3.06
CA THR A 160 14.59 -8.48 3.96
C THR A 160 14.87 -8.20 5.44
N GLU A 161 16.13 -7.99 5.82
CA GLU A 161 16.48 -7.54 7.19
C GLU A 161 15.95 -6.11 7.46
N ASP A 162 16.06 -5.19 6.50
CA ASP A 162 15.53 -3.83 6.63
C ASP A 162 13.97 -3.83 6.74
N TYR A 163 13.29 -4.84 6.18
CA TYR A 163 11.85 -5.01 6.31
C TYR A 163 11.40 -5.70 7.60
N LYS A 164 12.28 -6.44 8.26
CA LYS A 164 11.96 -7.30 9.40
C LYS A 164 11.26 -6.56 10.56
N GLU A 165 11.73 -5.37 10.91
CA GLU A 165 11.12 -4.59 12.01
C GLU A 165 9.65 -4.25 11.69
N TRP A 166 9.35 -3.92 10.46
CA TRP A 166 8.00 -3.63 9.97
C TRP A 166 7.10 -4.87 9.99
N LEU A 167 7.63 -6.01 9.59
CA LEU A 167 6.93 -7.29 9.68
C LEU A 167 6.57 -7.62 11.13
N VAL A 168 7.54 -7.53 12.04
CA VAL A 168 7.34 -7.81 13.48
C VAL A 168 6.31 -6.84 14.07
N PHE A 169 6.40 -5.54 13.71
CA PHE A 169 5.43 -4.54 14.14
C PHE A 169 4.01 -4.90 13.68
N GLN A 170 3.83 -5.22 12.41
CA GLN A 170 2.53 -5.55 11.82
C GLN A 170 1.89 -6.79 12.46
N GLU A 171 2.67 -7.85 12.64
CA GLU A 171 2.18 -9.11 13.21
C GLU A 171 1.86 -8.99 14.71
N ASN A 172 2.67 -8.23 15.45
CA ASN A 172 2.38 -7.91 16.85
C ASN A 172 1.13 -7.06 16.97
N TRP A 173 1.01 -6.02 16.14
CA TRP A 173 -0.18 -5.19 16.09
C TRP A 173 -1.43 -6.02 15.78
N ARG A 174 -1.40 -6.87 14.77
CA ARG A 174 -2.51 -7.77 14.41
C ARG A 174 -2.94 -8.65 15.60
N THR A 175 -1.99 -9.18 16.35
CA THR A 175 -2.27 -10.01 17.52
C THR A 175 -2.97 -9.22 18.61
N VAL A 176 -2.46 -8.03 18.97
CA VAL A 176 -3.05 -7.14 19.99
C VAL A 176 -4.44 -6.67 19.53
N ARG A 177 -4.55 -6.20 18.29
CA ARG A 177 -5.82 -5.77 17.69
C ARG A 177 -6.88 -6.85 17.77
N ASN A 178 -6.59 -8.04 17.22
CA ASN A 178 -7.59 -9.11 17.16
C ASN A 178 -8.05 -9.53 18.57
N ALA A 179 -7.14 -9.65 19.53
CA ALA A 179 -7.50 -9.98 20.91
C ALA A 179 -8.41 -8.92 21.54
N SER A 180 -8.11 -7.63 21.33
CA SER A 180 -8.94 -6.52 21.85
C SER A 180 -10.33 -6.50 21.20
N LEU A 181 -10.39 -6.71 19.89
CA LEU A 181 -11.64 -6.70 19.14
C LEU A 181 -12.54 -7.90 19.44
N MET A 182 -11.99 -9.07 19.69
CA MET A 182 -12.73 -10.23 20.17
C MET A 182 -13.37 -9.98 21.52
N ALA A 183 -12.71 -9.23 22.41
CA ALA A 183 -13.22 -8.87 23.73
C ALA A 183 -14.13 -7.61 23.74
N LEU A 184 -14.17 -6.88 22.64
CA LEU A 184 -14.84 -5.58 22.51
C LEU A 184 -16.33 -5.66 22.87
N LYS A 185 -16.79 -4.73 23.71
CA LYS A 185 -18.18 -4.56 24.07
C LYS A 185 -18.78 -3.34 23.37
N PHE A 186 -20.10 -3.33 23.24
CA PHE A 186 -20.82 -2.18 22.74
C PHE A 186 -20.60 -0.97 23.66
N PRO A 187 -20.28 0.23 23.15
CA PRO A 187 -19.81 1.36 23.97
C PRO A 187 -20.91 2.12 24.73
N HIS A 188 -22.13 1.64 24.69
CA HIS A 188 -23.27 2.24 25.44
C HIS A 188 -23.98 1.15 26.22
N ASP A 189 -24.61 1.55 27.37
CA ASP A 189 -25.31 0.60 28.24
C ASP A 189 -26.50 -0.06 27.55
N GLU A 190 -27.18 0.67 26.65
CA GLU A 190 -28.36 0.20 25.95
C GLU A 190 -28.29 0.54 24.44
N TYR A 191 -28.86 -0.33 23.62
CA TYR A 191 -29.12 -0.06 22.22
C TYR A 191 -30.33 0.85 22.02
N ARG A 192 -30.23 1.84 21.16
CA ARG A 192 -31.40 2.60 20.70
C ARG A 192 -32.29 1.71 19.84
N LYS A 193 -33.56 2.10 19.68
CA LYS A 193 -34.51 1.38 18.82
C LYS A 193 -33.95 1.20 17.40
N GLY A 194 -33.94 -0.05 16.90
CA GLY A 194 -33.43 -0.43 15.58
C GLY A 194 -31.88 -0.52 15.48
N GLN A 195 -31.16 -0.12 16.51
CA GLN A 195 -29.69 -0.08 16.48
C GLN A 195 -29.08 -1.48 16.55
N ARG A 196 -29.64 -2.35 17.40
CA ARG A 196 -29.17 -3.73 17.52
C ARG A 196 -29.45 -4.53 16.25
N GLU A 197 -30.63 -4.35 15.66
CA GLU A 197 -31.03 -5.00 14.41
C GLU A 197 -30.07 -4.63 13.27
N LEU A 198 -29.70 -3.33 13.15
CA LEU A 198 -28.72 -2.87 12.18
C LEU A 198 -27.34 -3.49 12.42
N ALA A 199 -26.88 -3.50 13.69
CA ALA A 199 -25.57 -4.08 14.02
C ALA A 199 -25.52 -5.60 13.67
N VAL A 200 -26.58 -6.35 13.96
CA VAL A 200 -26.68 -7.77 13.61
C VAL A 200 -26.74 -7.97 12.10
N ALA A 201 -27.45 -7.12 11.37
CA ALA A 201 -27.54 -7.19 9.92
C ALA A 201 -26.18 -6.91 9.27
N ALA A 202 -25.47 -5.85 9.73
CA ALA A 202 -24.13 -5.51 9.26
C ALA A 202 -23.12 -6.66 9.50
N TYR A 203 -23.09 -7.21 10.72
CA TYR A 203 -22.22 -8.34 11.04
C TYR A 203 -22.49 -9.57 10.18
N LYS A 204 -23.76 -9.96 10.01
CA LYS A 204 -24.13 -11.09 9.16
C LYS A 204 -23.72 -10.87 7.71
N THR A 205 -23.90 -9.65 7.21
CA THR A 205 -23.55 -9.27 5.83
C THR A 205 -22.05 -9.41 5.57
N ILE A 206 -21.21 -8.98 6.51
CA ILE A 206 -19.76 -9.14 6.43
C ILE A 206 -19.40 -10.63 6.39
N ARG A 207 -19.87 -11.41 7.35
CA ARG A 207 -19.58 -12.87 7.41
C ARG A 207 -20.04 -13.65 6.19
N THR A 208 -21.13 -13.23 5.56
CA THR A 208 -21.66 -13.91 4.35
C THR A 208 -21.14 -13.28 3.06
N LYS A 209 -20.23 -12.27 3.14
CA LYS A 209 -19.67 -11.54 2.00
C LYS A 209 -20.76 -11.00 1.05
N GLN A 210 -21.83 -10.47 1.64
CA GLN A 210 -23.01 -9.95 0.92
C GLN A 210 -22.99 -8.41 0.87
N LYS A 211 -23.99 -7.82 0.22
CA LYS A 211 -24.26 -6.39 0.19
C LYS A 211 -25.49 -6.07 1.01
N LEU A 212 -25.43 -4.99 1.80
CA LEU A 212 -26.54 -4.53 2.64
C LEU A 212 -26.93 -3.10 2.26
N PHE A 213 -28.19 -2.87 1.97
CA PHE A 213 -28.77 -1.55 1.82
C PHE A 213 -29.68 -1.28 3.00
N VAL A 214 -29.47 -0.15 3.67
CA VAL A 214 -30.21 0.20 4.90
C VAL A 214 -30.78 1.60 4.80
N GLU A 215 -32.06 1.73 5.06
CA GLU A 215 -32.71 3.01 5.33
C GLU A 215 -32.93 3.16 6.83
N ALA A 216 -32.34 4.19 7.43
CA ALA A 216 -32.48 4.46 8.85
C ALA A 216 -32.54 5.98 9.11
N PRO A 217 -33.43 6.47 9.98
CA PRO A 217 -33.55 7.89 10.32
C PRO A 217 -32.25 8.46 10.89
N THR A 218 -32.14 9.79 10.89
CA THR A 218 -31.06 10.48 11.61
C THR A 218 -31.18 10.23 13.11
N GLY A 219 -30.03 10.18 13.81
CA GLY A 219 -30.00 9.99 15.26
C GLY A 219 -30.16 8.54 15.76
N THR A 220 -30.34 7.56 14.87
CA THR A 220 -30.43 6.13 15.25
C THR A 220 -29.09 5.49 15.61
N GLY A 221 -27.97 6.23 15.55
CA GLY A 221 -26.65 5.70 15.84
C GLY A 221 -26.10 4.76 14.77
N LYS A 222 -26.36 5.05 13.48
CA LYS A 222 -25.88 4.26 12.33
C LYS A 222 -24.38 3.98 12.38
N THR A 223 -23.56 4.99 12.64
CA THR A 223 -22.11 4.91 12.65
C THR A 223 -21.59 3.83 13.59
N ILE A 224 -22.02 3.88 14.86
CA ILE A 224 -21.59 2.87 15.83
C ILE A 224 -22.17 1.48 15.54
N SER A 225 -23.39 1.42 14.96
CA SER A 225 -24.06 0.16 14.60
C SER A 225 -23.44 -0.52 13.38
N THR A 226 -22.59 0.17 12.64
CA THR A 226 -21.81 -0.39 11.53
C THR A 226 -20.35 -0.63 11.92
N LEU A 227 -19.69 0.34 12.59
CA LEU A 227 -18.29 0.19 12.99
C LEU A 227 -18.08 -0.90 14.04
N PHE A 228 -18.92 -0.95 15.08
CA PHE A 228 -18.79 -1.96 16.13
C PHE A 228 -18.83 -3.41 15.59
N PRO A 229 -19.85 -3.84 14.83
CA PRO A 229 -19.87 -5.19 14.29
C PRO A 229 -18.80 -5.45 13.23
N ALA A 230 -18.35 -4.42 12.49
CA ALA A 230 -17.25 -4.56 11.54
C ALA A 230 -15.92 -4.82 12.26
N LEU A 231 -15.64 -4.10 13.33
CA LEU A 231 -14.47 -4.34 14.18
C LEU A 231 -14.50 -5.73 14.81
N LYS A 232 -15.66 -6.19 15.27
CA LYS A 232 -15.83 -7.59 15.75
C LYS A 232 -15.46 -8.59 14.66
N ALA A 233 -15.92 -8.38 13.43
CA ALA A 233 -15.62 -9.24 12.29
C ALA A 233 -14.12 -9.23 11.94
N VAL A 234 -13.47 -8.05 11.97
CA VAL A 234 -12.01 -7.96 11.80
C VAL A 234 -11.25 -8.71 12.89
N GLY A 235 -11.70 -8.63 14.15
CA GLY A 235 -11.11 -9.40 15.25
C GLY A 235 -11.25 -10.92 15.08
N GLU A 236 -12.26 -11.37 14.37
CA GLU A 236 -12.54 -12.78 14.02
C GLU A 236 -11.94 -13.18 12.66
N GLU A 237 -11.12 -12.31 12.05
CA GLU A 237 -10.46 -12.52 10.75
C GLU A 237 -11.44 -12.70 9.56
N GLU A 238 -12.65 -12.14 9.66
CA GLU A 238 -13.67 -12.13 8.59
C GLU A 238 -13.54 -10.92 7.65
N GLY A 239 -12.50 -10.08 7.84
CA GLY A 239 -12.13 -8.92 7.02
C GLY A 239 -10.82 -8.32 7.50
N GLU A 240 -10.14 -7.57 6.64
CA GLU A 240 -8.82 -7.00 6.96
C GLU A 240 -8.89 -5.52 7.34
N LYS A 241 -9.56 -4.71 6.52
CA LYS A 241 -9.67 -3.25 6.69
C LYS A 241 -11.11 -2.79 6.59
N ILE A 242 -11.39 -1.67 7.23
CA ILE A 242 -12.70 -1.02 7.18
C ILE A 242 -12.55 0.33 6.47
N PHE A 243 -13.25 0.52 5.35
CA PHE A 243 -13.44 1.81 4.70
C PHE A 243 -14.76 2.41 5.13
N TYR A 244 -14.71 3.40 6.01
CA TYR A 244 -15.89 4.15 6.43
C TYR A 244 -16.01 5.43 5.59
N LEU A 245 -16.89 5.41 4.61
CA LEU A 245 -16.98 6.44 3.58
C LEU A 245 -18.15 7.37 3.82
N THR A 246 -17.91 8.65 3.67
CA THR A 246 -18.92 9.70 3.94
C THR A 246 -19.00 10.70 2.79
N ALA A 247 -20.19 11.27 2.60
CA ALA A 247 -20.40 12.34 1.63
C ALA A 247 -20.14 13.76 2.20
N LYS A 248 -19.99 13.90 3.53
CA LYS A 248 -19.91 15.20 4.21
C LYS A 248 -18.85 15.21 5.31
N THR A 249 -18.14 16.32 5.46
CA THR A 249 -17.12 16.51 6.49
C THR A 249 -17.64 16.29 7.92
N ILE A 250 -18.87 16.76 8.22
CA ILE A 250 -19.51 16.58 9.55
C ILE A 250 -19.67 15.09 9.89
N THR A 251 -19.94 14.24 8.89
CA THR A 251 -20.12 12.81 9.13
C THR A 251 -18.78 12.11 9.44
N ARG A 252 -17.64 12.68 9.04
CA ARG A 252 -16.30 12.17 9.42
C ARG A 252 -16.07 12.36 10.91
N GLN A 253 -16.42 13.53 11.48
CA GLN A 253 -16.31 13.76 12.91
C GLN A 253 -17.12 12.74 13.71
N VAL A 254 -18.34 12.41 13.26
CA VAL A 254 -19.17 11.37 13.92
C VAL A 254 -18.49 10.00 13.88
N ALA A 255 -17.73 9.69 12.82
CA ALA A 255 -16.96 8.45 12.76
C ALA A 255 -15.76 8.48 13.70
N GLU A 256 -15.06 9.61 13.81
CA GLU A 256 -13.96 9.81 14.77
C GLU A 256 -14.44 9.68 16.21
N ASP A 257 -15.58 10.31 16.55
CA ASP A 257 -16.21 10.21 17.87
C ASP A 257 -16.62 8.76 18.20
N ALA A 258 -17.11 8.01 17.19
CA ALA A 258 -17.44 6.61 17.36
C ALA A 258 -16.17 5.75 17.59
N MET A 259 -15.07 6.06 16.90
CA MET A 259 -13.78 5.39 17.12
C MET A 259 -13.25 5.69 18.54
N THR A 260 -13.36 6.92 19.00
CA THR A 260 -13.01 7.32 20.38
C THR A 260 -13.82 6.50 21.39
N ALA A 261 -15.14 6.44 21.23
CA ALA A 261 -16.01 5.67 22.13
C ALA A 261 -15.66 4.17 22.16
N LEU A 262 -15.28 3.58 21.01
CA LEU A 262 -14.86 2.19 20.93
C LEU A 262 -13.49 1.97 21.58
N LYS A 263 -12.55 2.89 21.41
CA LYS A 263 -11.26 2.89 22.10
C LYS A 263 -11.44 2.92 23.62
N ASP A 264 -12.33 3.76 24.13
CA ASP A 264 -12.63 3.88 25.56
C ASP A 264 -13.18 2.55 26.15
N THR A 265 -13.74 1.69 25.32
CA THR A 265 -14.17 0.33 25.71
C THR A 265 -13.11 -0.75 25.47
N GLY A 266 -11.89 -0.35 25.13
CA GLY A 266 -10.74 -1.23 25.01
C GLY A 266 -10.41 -1.72 23.60
N ALA A 267 -10.95 -1.08 22.55
CA ALA A 267 -10.54 -1.39 21.18
C ALA A 267 -9.13 -0.86 20.88
N GLU A 268 -8.20 -1.74 20.60
CA GLU A 268 -6.88 -1.40 20.08
C GLU A 268 -6.95 -1.44 18.54
N VAL A 269 -7.15 -0.27 17.94
CA VAL A 269 -7.38 -0.10 16.48
C VAL A 269 -6.67 1.13 15.99
N LYS A 270 -5.96 1.01 14.86
CA LYS A 270 -5.42 2.17 14.16
C LYS A 270 -6.44 2.70 13.15
N SER A 271 -6.84 3.94 13.32
CA SER A 271 -7.72 4.63 12.39
C SER A 271 -7.08 5.87 11.82
N VAL A 272 -7.34 6.18 10.55
CA VAL A 272 -6.90 7.42 9.89
C VAL A 272 -8.07 8.13 9.23
N THR A 273 -8.12 9.45 9.37
CA THR A 273 -9.07 10.30 8.65
C THR A 273 -8.39 10.99 7.48
N LEU A 274 -8.78 10.64 6.27
CA LEU A 274 -8.27 11.25 5.05
C LEU A 274 -8.89 12.63 4.82
N THR A 275 -8.02 13.60 4.57
CA THR A 275 -8.41 14.98 4.26
C THR A 275 -7.97 15.34 2.85
N ALA A 276 -8.84 16.02 2.10
CA ALA A 276 -8.54 16.43 0.74
C ALA A 276 -7.28 17.34 0.69
N LYS A 277 -6.52 17.20 -0.37
CA LYS A 277 -5.20 17.82 -0.53
C LYS A 277 -5.22 19.33 -0.38
N ASP A 278 -6.20 19.99 -0.97
CA ASP A 278 -6.43 21.44 -0.88
C ASP A 278 -6.71 21.93 0.55
N LYS A 279 -7.22 21.06 1.41
CA LYS A 279 -7.57 21.39 2.80
C LYS A 279 -6.46 21.12 3.80
N ILE A 280 -5.53 20.20 3.48
CA ILE A 280 -4.45 19.81 4.40
C ILE A 280 -3.08 20.33 3.98
N CYS A 281 -2.93 20.83 2.77
CA CYS A 281 -1.68 21.38 2.26
C CYS A 281 -1.23 22.56 3.15
N PHE A 282 0.08 22.60 3.48
CA PHE A 282 0.67 23.68 4.26
C PHE A 282 1.01 24.92 3.42
N LEU A 283 0.91 24.83 2.11
CA LEU A 283 1.17 25.93 1.19
C LEU A 283 -0.16 26.55 0.74
N ASP A 284 -0.17 27.87 0.54
CA ASP A 284 -1.34 28.60 0.05
C ASP A 284 -1.74 28.13 -1.36
N GLU A 285 -0.76 27.82 -2.20
CA GLU A 285 -0.98 27.18 -3.51
C GLU A 285 -0.42 25.76 -3.51
N THR A 286 -1.20 24.81 -4.01
CA THR A 286 -0.82 23.39 -4.04
C THR A 286 0.21 23.12 -5.15
N THR A 287 1.46 23.44 -4.90
CA THR A 287 2.59 23.16 -5.80
C THR A 287 3.37 21.93 -5.30
N CYS A 288 3.20 20.80 -5.98
CA CYS A 288 3.79 19.52 -5.54
C CYS A 288 5.01 19.17 -6.37
N ASN A 289 6.10 19.90 -6.16
CA ASN A 289 7.41 19.64 -6.75
C ASN A 289 8.53 20.01 -5.76
N PRO A 290 9.73 19.44 -5.92
CA PRO A 290 10.83 19.63 -4.95
C PRO A 290 11.40 21.05 -4.91
N ASP A 291 11.21 21.84 -5.96
CA ASP A 291 11.79 23.19 -6.06
C ASP A 291 10.98 24.20 -5.25
N GLN A 292 9.68 23.98 -5.12
CA GLN A 292 8.73 24.93 -4.53
C GLN A 292 8.14 24.46 -3.20
N CYS A 293 8.18 23.14 -2.93
CA CYS A 293 7.60 22.58 -1.72
C CYS A 293 8.62 21.83 -0.87
N PRO A 294 9.02 22.35 0.31
CA PRO A 294 9.97 21.68 1.19
C PRO A 294 9.47 20.33 1.70
N TYR A 295 8.17 20.15 1.80
CA TYR A 295 7.55 18.89 2.22
C TYR A 295 7.50 17.83 1.11
N ALA A 296 7.62 18.25 -0.16
CA ALA A 296 7.75 17.36 -1.31
C ALA A 296 9.20 16.96 -1.57
N ASN A 297 10.15 17.91 -1.33
CA ASN A 297 11.58 17.70 -1.51
C ASN A 297 12.09 16.61 -0.56
N GLY A 298 12.65 15.53 -1.10
CA GLY A 298 13.18 14.40 -0.35
C GLY A 298 12.14 13.67 0.52
N TYR A 299 10.87 13.73 0.15
CA TYR A 299 9.77 13.06 0.89
C TYR A 299 10.06 11.59 1.13
N TYR A 300 10.41 10.84 0.07
CA TYR A 300 10.66 9.40 0.16
C TYR A 300 11.92 9.02 0.95
N ASN A 301 12.78 9.97 1.23
CA ASN A 301 13.96 9.75 2.09
C ASN A 301 13.60 9.76 3.59
N ARG A 302 12.46 10.37 3.95
CA ARG A 302 12.04 10.61 5.34
C ARG A 302 10.77 9.87 5.74
N ILE A 303 9.99 9.38 4.77
CA ILE A 303 8.65 8.84 5.05
C ILE A 303 8.69 7.65 6.01
N ASN A 304 9.63 6.73 5.87
CA ASN A 304 9.67 5.53 6.71
C ASN A 304 9.95 5.88 8.18
N GLU A 305 10.84 6.85 8.46
CA GLU A 305 11.06 7.36 9.82
C GLU A 305 9.80 8.02 10.38
N GLY A 306 9.13 8.87 9.58
CA GLY A 306 7.89 9.52 9.98
C GLY A 306 6.74 8.55 10.22
N LEU A 307 6.60 7.51 9.39
CA LEU A 307 5.61 6.45 9.58
C LEU A 307 5.89 5.64 10.85
N TRP A 308 7.15 5.27 11.07
CA TRP A 308 7.55 4.51 12.25
C TRP A 308 7.22 5.27 13.55
N ASP A 309 7.59 6.54 13.59
CA ASP A 309 7.29 7.41 14.74
C ASP A 309 5.78 7.54 14.95
N LEU A 310 5.01 7.85 13.89
CA LEU A 310 3.56 8.01 13.97
C LEU A 310 2.86 6.73 14.43
N LEU A 311 3.20 5.58 13.83
CA LEU A 311 2.54 4.31 14.10
C LEU A 311 2.84 3.75 15.50
N ASN A 312 3.99 4.09 16.09
CA ASN A 312 4.35 3.64 17.44
C ASN A 312 3.72 4.50 18.55
N HIS A 313 3.24 5.71 18.24
CA HIS A 313 2.73 6.62 19.24
C HIS A 313 1.23 6.91 19.12
N GLU A 314 0.64 6.69 17.94
CA GLU A 314 -0.73 7.08 17.64
C GLU A 314 -1.59 5.92 17.15
N ASN A 315 -2.81 5.83 17.66
CA ASN A 315 -3.81 4.86 17.21
C ASN A 315 -5.00 5.54 16.51
N GLN A 316 -5.32 6.78 16.85
CA GLN A 316 -6.36 7.56 16.18
C GLN A 316 -5.72 8.74 15.44
N ILE A 317 -5.52 8.58 14.15
CA ILE A 317 -4.74 9.47 13.30
C ILE A 317 -5.70 10.45 12.61
N THR A 318 -6.02 11.53 13.33
CA THR A 318 -6.85 12.63 12.82
C THR A 318 -6.03 13.57 11.93
N ARG A 319 -6.69 14.57 11.36
CA ARG A 319 -6.02 15.63 10.59
C ARG A 319 -4.93 16.33 11.41
N GLU A 320 -5.23 16.68 12.66
CA GLU A 320 -4.31 17.39 13.56
C GLU A 320 -3.07 16.55 13.87
N VAL A 321 -3.24 15.24 14.05
CA VAL A 321 -2.15 14.29 14.26
C VAL A 321 -1.27 14.23 12.99
N ILE A 322 -1.87 14.07 11.81
CA ILE A 322 -1.14 14.09 10.54
C ILE A 322 -0.34 15.39 10.37
N GLU A 323 -0.94 16.56 10.62
CA GLU A 323 -0.27 17.85 10.51
C GLU A 323 0.90 17.97 11.49
N THR A 324 0.76 17.44 12.69
CA THR A 324 1.81 17.44 13.73
C THR A 324 3.02 16.62 13.30
N TYR A 325 2.83 15.37 12.86
CA TYR A 325 3.92 14.51 12.41
C TYR A 325 4.51 14.95 11.06
N ALA A 326 3.67 15.46 10.18
CA ALA A 326 4.12 16.03 8.92
C ALA A 326 5.07 17.23 9.13
N ARG A 327 4.81 18.10 10.10
CA ARG A 327 5.73 19.20 10.47
C ARG A 327 6.99 18.66 11.13
N LYS A 328 6.87 17.70 12.07
CA LYS A 328 8.00 17.10 12.80
C LYS A 328 9.02 16.49 11.85
N HIS A 329 8.56 15.76 10.83
CA HIS A 329 9.41 15.03 9.90
C HIS A 329 9.58 15.73 8.53
N THR A 330 9.07 16.95 8.37
CA THR A 330 9.08 17.69 7.09
C THR A 330 8.50 16.87 5.93
N LEU A 331 7.29 16.31 6.13
CA LEU A 331 6.58 15.47 5.18
C LEU A 331 5.34 16.19 4.61
N CYS A 332 4.97 15.87 3.36
CA CYS A 332 3.69 16.30 2.82
C CYS A 332 2.53 15.68 3.62
N PRO A 333 1.67 16.46 4.29
CA PRO A 333 0.62 15.90 5.14
C PRO A 333 -0.40 15.06 4.36
N PHE A 334 -0.67 15.42 3.11
CA PHE A 334 -1.56 14.66 2.25
C PHE A 334 -0.98 13.26 1.94
N GLU A 335 0.25 13.20 1.43
CA GLU A 335 0.89 11.92 1.10
C GLU A 335 1.17 11.08 2.35
N LEU A 336 1.54 11.70 3.50
CA LEU A 336 1.66 11.00 4.77
C LEU A 336 0.35 10.32 5.18
N SER A 337 -0.80 11.00 5.00
CA SER A 337 -2.11 10.41 5.32
C SER A 337 -2.43 9.20 4.45
N LEU A 338 -2.00 9.23 3.18
CA LEU A 338 -2.16 8.11 2.26
C LEU A 338 -1.19 6.95 2.57
N ASP A 339 0.06 7.26 2.92
CA ASP A 339 1.05 6.22 3.22
C ASP A 339 0.74 5.52 4.56
N VAL A 340 0.34 6.27 5.61
CA VAL A 340 -0.05 5.67 6.89
C VAL A 340 -1.34 4.85 6.79
N SER A 341 -2.23 5.17 5.86
CA SER A 341 -3.50 4.45 5.70
C SER A 341 -3.31 2.96 5.35
N ILE A 342 -2.17 2.60 4.73
CA ILE A 342 -1.81 1.20 4.46
C ILE A 342 -1.67 0.40 5.76
N TRP A 343 -1.23 1.04 6.84
CA TRP A 343 -0.97 0.46 8.16
C TRP A 343 -2.17 0.53 9.10
N CYS A 344 -3.22 1.26 8.72
CA CYS A 344 -4.42 1.44 9.54
C CYS A 344 -5.46 0.36 9.28
N ASP A 345 -6.23 0.05 10.33
CA ASP A 345 -7.33 -0.92 10.30
C ASP A 345 -8.64 -0.27 9.81
N VAL A 346 -8.81 1.03 10.10
CA VAL A 346 -10.00 1.80 9.71
C VAL A 346 -9.57 3.06 8.96
N ILE A 347 -10.12 3.24 7.77
CA ILE A 347 -9.89 4.40 6.91
C ILE A 347 -11.20 5.18 6.80
N ILE A 348 -11.21 6.38 7.38
CA ILE A 348 -12.35 7.30 7.34
C ILE A 348 -12.09 8.33 6.23
N GLY A 349 -13.00 8.48 5.29
CA GLY A 349 -12.77 9.39 4.17
C GLY A 349 -14.02 9.75 3.39
N ASP A 350 -13.81 10.53 2.33
CA ASP A 350 -14.84 10.81 1.34
C ASP A 350 -15.03 9.58 0.44
N TYR A 351 -16.27 9.29 0.02
CA TYR A 351 -16.55 8.16 -0.87
C TYR A 351 -15.81 8.26 -2.21
N ASN A 352 -15.35 9.46 -2.62
CA ASN A 352 -14.54 9.65 -3.81
C ASN A 352 -13.22 8.88 -3.77
N TYR A 353 -12.65 8.64 -2.57
CA TYR A 353 -11.44 7.83 -2.44
C TYR A 353 -11.61 6.37 -2.89
N LEU A 354 -12.84 5.89 -2.97
CA LEU A 354 -13.14 4.54 -3.47
C LEU A 354 -13.78 4.55 -4.87
N PHE A 355 -14.61 5.54 -5.18
CA PHE A 355 -15.49 5.50 -6.37
C PHE A 355 -15.09 6.47 -7.47
N ASP A 356 -14.28 7.52 -7.21
CA ASP A 356 -13.86 8.47 -8.25
C ASP A 356 -12.57 7.95 -8.93
N PRO A 357 -12.59 7.72 -10.26
CA PRO A 357 -11.44 7.22 -11.01
C PRO A 357 -10.17 8.09 -10.90
N THR A 358 -10.32 9.39 -10.58
CA THR A 358 -9.21 10.34 -10.51
C THR A 358 -8.50 10.36 -9.15
N VAL A 359 -9.26 10.12 -8.07
CA VAL A 359 -8.75 10.14 -6.69
C VAL A 359 -8.76 8.77 -6.02
N TYR A 360 -9.20 7.75 -6.74
CA TYR A 360 -9.28 6.37 -6.29
C TYR A 360 -7.98 5.86 -5.67
N LEU A 361 -8.06 5.28 -4.49
CA LEU A 361 -6.92 4.74 -3.75
C LEU A 361 -6.45 3.40 -4.35
N ARG A 362 -5.83 3.44 -5.52
CA ARG A 362 -5.35 2.26 -6.27
C ARG A 362 -4.52 1.32 -5.41
N ARG A 363 -3.71 1.86 -4.51
CA ARG A 363 -2.80 1.11 -3.63
C ARG A 363 -3.48 0.04 -2.77
N PHE A 364 -4.81 0.09 -2.59
CA PHE A 364 -5.56 -0.90 -1.84
C PHE A 364 -6.23 -1.95 -2.70
N PHE A 365 -6.42 -1.68 -4.00
CA PHE A 365 -7.31 -2.47 -4.84
C PHE A 365 -6.63 -3.01 -6.10
N GLU A 366 -5.30 -2.88 -6.21
CA GLU A 366 -4.52 -3.46 -7.31
C GLU A 366 -4.34 -4.98 -7.18
N ASP A 367 -4.37 -5.52 -5.96
CA ASP A 367 -4.29 -6.96 -5.71
C ASP A 367 -5.69 -7.59 -5.64
N GLU A 368 -5.92 -8.68 -6.38
CA GLU A 368 -7.23 -9.32 -6.59
C GLU A 368 -7.89 -9.95 -5.34
N LYS A 369 -7.29 -9.86 -4.15
CA LYS A 369 -7.77 -10.54 -2.93
C LYS A 369 -7.81 -9.60 -1.73
N ASN A 370 -8.63 -8.56 -1.81
CA ASN A 370 -8.89 -7.74 -0.63
C ASN A 370 -10.18 -8.21 0.05
N GLU A 371 -10.07 -8.55 1.33
CA GLU A 371 -11.22 -8.85 2.21
C GLU A 371 -11.64 -7.60 2.98
N ASP A 372 -11.74 -6.47 2.26
CA ASP A 372 -12.06 -5.17 2.83
C ASP A 372 -13.56 -4.98 3.03
N ILE A 373 -13.91 -4.27 4.10
CA ILE A 373 -15.29 -3.95 4.48
C ILE A 373 -15.55 -2.47 4.16
N CYS A 374 -16.54 -2.19 3.33
CA CYS A 374 -16.89 -0.82 2.93
C CYS A 374 -18.29 -0.42 3.44
N PHE A 375 -18.38 0.79 4.02
CA PHE A 375 -19.62 1.43 4.44
C PHE A 375 -19.79 2.80 3.80
#